data_935490a565358376cc295a6968c045fb
#
_entry.id   935490a565358376cc295a6968c045fb
#
_cell.length_a   1.000
_cell.length_b   1.000
_cell.length_c   1.000
_cell.angle_alpha   90.00
_cell.angle_beta   90.00
_cell.angle_gamma   90.00
#
_symmetry.space_group_name_H-M   'P 1'
#
loop_
_entity.id
_entity.type
_entity.pdbx_description
1 polymer ?
#
loop_
_entity_poly.entity_id
_entity_poly.type
_entity_poly.pdbx_seq_one_letter_code
_entity_poly.pdbx_strand_id
1 'polypeptide(L)'
;MRRPLFLIALFFSFSIFANTHVPKETDSIEFHISPDDAVLSMIDSLMMDKYYNCFKYCEGSDDTTLLGSFQELSDSLLAVRLKVLDEATPFDLNYNQYTKAFINLYVNKRRRLSSSVLGLAPLYFPMIEEVFDRYDIPLELKYLAVVESALNPAARSRVGAQGLWQFMYPTGKMYGLQVTSYVDDRMDPYKATVAAARYMKDLYKMYGDWNLVLAAYNSGPGNVNKAIRRSGGHKDYWKIREFLPRETRGYVPAFIAVNYMMSYANDHDIYASNTLLFDVAVDTIETNSSFSFKQLADYLKLSEEEIAFYNPMYKLDYIPKAEKRTHTLCLPADRIGLFLNNENTIYADLRRKEIADSIAGKEKQIEHQPEMIVHRVRSGEFLGYIAEKHGVTIRQLMAWNNLRSSRLNPGDKLTIYTNGRSAPVKTQVQSAPAPVKSGNYQVHIVKSGDTLWDIAKKYEGTTVNDLKRLNSDLNFKRLKPGMKVKVKSIG
;
A
#
# COMPACT_ATOMS: atom_id res chain seq x y z
N MET A 1 67.73 27.21 47.23
CA MET A 1 66.70 28.13 47.76
C MET A 1 66.10 28.94 46.59
N ARG A 2 64.97 28.57 46.06
CA ARG A 2 64.23 29.37 45.05
C ARG A 2 62.80 29.45 45.49
N ARG A 3 62.31 30.66 45.75
CA ARG A 3 60.89 30.95 46.18
C ARG A 3 59.99 30.94 44.97
N PRO A 4 58.73 30.45 45.09
CA PRO A 4 57.73 30.56 44.03
C PRO A 4 57.06 31.93 44.05
N LEU A 5 56.90 32.51 42.83
CA LEU A 5 56.12 33.71 42.57
C LEU A 5 54.64 33.34 42.53
N PHE A 6 53.81 33.95 43.42
CA PHE A 6 52.36 33.90 43.32
C PHE A 6 51.85 34.95 42.33
N LEU A 7 51.23 34.50 41.22
CA LEU A 7 50.53 35.38 40.30
C LEU A 7 49.08 35.49 40.73
N ILE A 8 48.68 36.70 41.22
CA ILE A 8 47.28 37.00 41.54
C ILE A 8 46.59 37.43 40.24
N ALA A 9 45.68 36.61 39.74
CA ALA A 9 44.81 36.94 38.61
C ALA A 9 43.61 37.72 39.13
N LEU A 10 43.52 39.00 38.79
CA LEU A 10 42.33 39.84 39.01
C LEU A 10 41.25 39.44 37.95
N PHE A 11 40.18 38.88 38.46
CA PHE A 11 38.96 38.70 37.65
C PHE A 11 38.17 40.01 37.59
N PHE A 12 38.18 40.68 36.45
CA PHE A 12 37.27 41.77 36.14
C PHE A 12 35.96 41.16 35.62
N SER A 13 34.89 41.21 36.46
CA SER A 13 33.56 40.86 36.06
C SER A 13 32.95 41.98 35.22
N PHE A 14 32.91 41.80 33.92
CA PHE A 14 32.13 42.64 33.03
C PHE A 14 30.69 42.14 33.02
N SER A 15 29.79 42.84 33.72
CA SER A 15 28.36 42.64 33.62
C SER A 15 27.86 43.31 32.34
N ILE A 16 27.70 42.53 31.25
CA ILE A 16 27.03 43.00 30.03
C ILE A 16 25.50 42.88 30.32
N PHE A 17 24.85 44.00 30.59
CA PHE A 17 23.40 44.10 30.51
C PHE A 17 23.02 43.99 29.05
N ALA A 18 22.72 42.78 28.60
CA ALA A 18 22.02 42.56 27.33
C ALA A 18 20.55 42.95 27.52
N ASN A 19 20.19 44.10 26.97
CA ASN A 19 18.81 44.53 26.88
C ASN A 19 18.12 43.62 25.83
N THR A 20 17.61 42.46 26.29
CA THR A 20 16.81 41.59 25.45
C THR A 20 15.44 42.24 25.26
N HIS A 21 15.27 42.90 24.13
CA HIS A 21 13.94 43.21 23.63
C HIS A 21 13.22 41.85 23.43
N VAL A 22 12.37 41.52 24.40
CA VAL A 22 11.35 40.49 24.22
C VAL A 22 10.40 41.04 23.15
N PRO A 23 10.26 40.39 21.98
CA PRO A 23 9.23 40.79 21.04
C PRO A 23 7.88 40.61 21.76
N LYS A 24 7.04 41.65 21.76
CA LYS A 24 5.65 41.55 22.16
C LYS A 24 5.05 40.33 21.46
N GLU A 25 4.35 39.49 22.24
CA GLU A 25 3.44 38.47 21.71
C GLU A 25 2.58 39.12 20.63
N THR A 26 2.96 38.90 19.37
CA THR A 26 2.02 39.02 18.26
C THR A 26 1.05 37.86 18.42
N ASP A 27 -0.25 38.15 18.46
CA ASP A 27 -1.34 37.19 18.40
C ASP A 27 -0.98 36.10 17.36
N SER A 28 -0.36 35.03 17.82
CA SER A 28 -0.04 33.88 16.98
C SER A 28 -1.34 33.18 16.72
N ILE A 29 -1.90 33.35 15.53
CA ILE A 29 -3.03 32.54 15.06
C ILE A 29 -2.61 31.09 15.20
N GLU A 30 -3.13 30.42 16.22
CA GLU A 30 -2.82 29.03 16.49
C GLU A 30 -3.37 28.18 15.32
N PHE A 31 -2.48 27.52 14.59
CA PHE A 31 -2.91 26.66 13.49
C PHE A 31 -3.57 25.41 14.04
N HIS A 32 -4.83 25.21 13.72
CA HIS A 32 -5.57 23.99 14.03
C HIS A 32 -5.61 23.06 12.81
N ILE A 33 -5.25 21.78 13.02
CA ILE A 33 -5.42 20.75 11.99
C ILE A 33 -6.91 20.60 11.74
N SER A 34 -7.32 20.76 10.48
CA SER A 34 -8.73 20.63 10.08
C SER A 34 -9.22 19.19 10.33
N PRO A 35 -10.46 18.97 10.81
CA PRO A 35 -11.02 17.63 10.97
C PRO A 35 -11.05 16.78 9.70
N ASP A 36 -11.04 17.41 8.53
CA ASP A 36 -10.97 16.80 7.20
C ASP A 36 -9.54 16.76 6.62
N ASP A 37 -8.50 16.98 7.46
CA ASP A 37 -7.11 16.77 7.06
C ASP A 37 -6.88 15.30 6.72
N ALA A 38 -6.19 15.03 5.59
CA ALA A 38 -6.01 13.68 5.11
C ALA A 38 -5.16 12.81 6.05
N VAL A 39 -4.13 13.40 6.67
CA VAL A 39 -3.29 12.69 7.65
C VAL A 39 -4.11 12.36 8.89
N LEU A 40 -4.89 13.31 9.42
CA LEU A 40 -5.77 13.07 10.56
C LEU A 40 -6.83 12.00 10.25
N SER A 41 -7.50 12.12 9.11
CA SER A 41 -8.52 11.15 8.67
C SER A 41 -7.95 9.73 8.50
N MET A 42 -6.72 9.62 8.02
CA MET A 42 -6.01 8.35 7.90
C MET A 42 -5.67 7.78 9.29
N ILE A 43 -5.10 8.59 10.18
CA ILE A 43 -4.82 8.20 11.57
C ILE A 43 -6.08 7.67 12.25
N ASP A 44 -7.20 8.39 12.15
CA ASP A 44 -8.47 7.98 12.76
C ASP A 44 -9.02 6.68 12.14
N SER A 45 -8.85 6.48 10.84
CA SER A 45 -9.22 5.23 10.16
C SER A 45 -8.37 4.05 10.64
N LEU A 46 -7.06 4.25 10.82
CA LEU A 46 -6.15 3.21 11.31
C LEU A 46 -6.47 2.79 12.74
N MET A 47 -6.85 3.74 13.61
CA MET A 47 -7.24 3.44 14.99
C MET A 47 -8.49 2.54 15.09
N MET A 48 -9.32 2.52 14.04
CA MET A 48 -10.50 1.65 13.93
C MET A 48 -10.19 0.29 13.27
N ASP A 49 -8.99 0.10 12.75
CA ASP A 49 -8.61 -1.12 12.03
C ASP A 49 -8.47 -2.31 12.99
N LYS A 50 -8.92 -3.49 12.51
CA LYS A 50 -8.77 -4.78 13.20
C LYS A 50 -7.32 -5.07 13.57
N TYR A 51 -6.36 -4.62 12.76
CA TYR A 51 -4.92 -4.78 13.00
C TYR A 51 -4.50 -4.20 14.35
N TYR A 52 -4.94 -2.97 14.69
CA TYR A 52 -4.69 -2.38 16.01
C TYR A 52 -5.55 -2.97 17.12
N ASN A 53 -6.70 -3.56 16.78
CA ASN A 53 -7.58 -4.25 17.73
C ASN A 53 -7.09 -5.66 18.06
N CYS A 54 -6.26 -6.31 17.23
CA CYS A 54 -5.58 -7.55 17.59
C CYS A 54 -4.66 -7.38 18.79
N PHE A 55 -4.12 -6.17 19.00
CA PHE A 55 -3.33 -5.82 20.19
C PHE A 55 -4.17 -5.77 21.47
N LYS A 56 -5.50 -5.72 21.39
CA LYS A 56 -6.40 -5.81 22.55
C LYS A 56 -6.46 -7.18 23.20
N TYR A 57 -6.06 -8.24 22.50
CA TYR A 57 -6.00 -9.59 23.09
C TYR A 57 -4.87 -9.76 24.13
N CYS A 58 -3.99 -8.76 24.27
CA CYS A 58 -3.08 -8.63 25.41
C CYS A 58 -3.69 -7.83 26.57
N GLU A 59 -5.02 -7.61 26.58
CA GLU A 59 -5.75 -6.93 27.64
C GLU A 59 -5.79 -7.74 28.95
N GLY A 60 -4.72 -7.57 29.72
CA GLY A 60 -4.77 -7.76 31.18
C GLY A 60 -4.72 -6.42 31.93
N SER A 61 -4.56 -5.28 31.25
CA SER A 61 -4.58 -3.97 31.90
C SER A 61 -5.19 -2.91 30.99
N ASP A 62 -6.31 -2.36 31.40
CA ASP A 62 -6.76 -1.00 31.06
C ASP A 62 -5.70 -0.01 31.60
N ASP A 63 -4.47 -0.12 31.12
CA ASP A 63 -3.35 0.65 31.65
C ASP A 63 -3.36 2.05 31.04
N THR A 64 -4.36 2.84 31.46
CA THR A 64 -4.37 4.29 31.28
C THR A 64 -3.15 4.96 31.93
N THR A 65 -2.40 4.25 32.79
CA THR A 65 -1.19 4.73 33.47
C THR A 65 -0.01 4.86 32.50
N LEU A 66 0.02 4.12 31.38
CA LEU A 66 1.05 4.26 30.31
C LEU A 66 0.88 5.55 29.48
N LEU A 67 -0.23 6.24 29.65
CA LEU A 67 -0.51 7.50 28.95
C LEU A 67 -0.35 8.66 29.96
N GLY A 68 0.87 9.10 30.22
CA GLY A 68 1.18 10.25 31.05
C GLY A 68 0.27 11.47 30.81
N SER A 69 0.31 12.46 31.68
CA SER A 69 -0.54 13.65 31.59
C SER A 69 -0.23 14.50 30.36
N PHE A 70 -1.23 15.28 29.93
CA PHE A 70 -1.03 16.33 28.91
C PHE A 70 0.10 17.26 29.35
N GLN A 71 1.06 17.48 28.45
CA GLN A 71 2.18 18.40 28.67
C GLN A 71 2.03 19.62 27.77
N GLU A 72 2.12 20.80 28.36
CA GLU A 72 2.22 22.03 27.59
C GLU A 72 3.58 22.09 26.89
N LEU A 73 3.56 22.24 25.56
CA LEU A 73 4.77 22.28 24.74
C LEU A 73 5.26 23.71 24.60
N SER A 74 6.34 24.04 25.28
CA SER A 74 7.02 25.32 25.11
C SER A 74 7.60 25.46 23.68
N ASP A 75 7.28 26.56 23.00
CA ASP A 75 7.77 26.85 21.65
C ASP A 75 9.28 26.87 21.58
N SER A 76 9.93 27.44 22.60
CA SER A 76 11.39 27.49 22.70
C SER A 76 12.02 26.09 22.81
N LEU A 77 11.42 25.20 23.60
CA LEU A 77 11.88 23.82 23.74
C LEU A 77 11.73 23.05 22.43
N LEU A 78 10.57 23.16 21.76
CA LEU A 78 10.34 22.52 20.48
C LEU A 78 11.31 23.00 19.41
N ALA A 79 11.54 24.30 19.33
CA ALA A 79 12.47 24.89 18.37
C ALA A 79 13.93 24.39 18.61
N VAL A 80 14.37 24.31 19.87
CA VAL A 80 15.70 23.78 20.20
C VAL A 80 15.82 22.31 19.85
N ARG A 81 14.83 21.48 20.22
CA ARG A 81 14.86 20.05 19.94
C ARG A 81 14.82 19.75 18.43
N LEU A 82 13.97 20.45 17.67
CA LEU A 82 13.94 20.30 16.23
C LEU A 82 15.22 20.75 15.58
N LYS A 83 15.86 21.82 16.06
CA LYS A 83 17.15 22.24 15.54
C LYS A 83 18.24 21.17 15.75
N VAL A 84 18.25 20.49 16.90
CA VAL A 84 19.16 19.36 17.15
C VAL A 84 18.93 18.22 16.16
N LEU A 85 17.67 17.89 15.86
CA LEU A 85 17.36 16.86 14.87
C LEU A 85 17.73 17.31 13.46
N ASP A 86 17.47 18.56 13.10
CA ASP A 86 17.77 19.15 11.81
C ASP A 86 19.28 19.08 11.48
N GLU A 87 20.12 19.41 12.46
CA GLU A 87 21.58 19.34 12.32
C GLU A 87 22.12 17.91 12.11
N ALA A 88 21.34 16.89 12.49
CA ALA A 88 21.74 15.49 12.40
C ALA A 88 21.18 14.76 11.15
N THR A 89 20.35 15.42 10.34
CA THR A 89 19.65 14.78 9.22
C THR A 89 19.79 15.57 7.92
N PRO A 90 19.61 14.94 6.74
CA PRO A 90 19.62 15.65 5.46
C PRO A 90 18.29 16.36 5.15
N PHE A 91 17.37 16.43 6.10
CA PHE A 91 16.06 17.07 5.97
C PHE A 91 16.10 18.48 6.54
N ASP A 92 15.21 19.34 6.04
CA ASP A 92 14.91 20.64 6.63
C ASP A 92 13.73 20.48 7.61
N LEU A 93 14.05 20.27 8.91
CA LEU A 93 13.10 20.01 9.98
C LEU A 93 12.64 21.31 10.66
N ASN A 94 12.10 22.23 9.89
CA ASN A 94 11.70 23.55 10.34
C ASN A 94 10.65 23.54 11.45
N TYR A 95 10.92 24.28 12.54
CA TYR A 95 9.92 24.63 13.53
C TYR A 95 9.01 25.75 13.01
N ASN A 96 7.71 25.50 13.01
CA ASN A 96 6.66 26.48 12.69
C ASN A 96 5.31 26.03 13.27
N GLN A 97 4.28 26.88 13.15
CA GLN A 97 2.93 26.58 13.66
C GLN A 97 2.35 25.24 13.14
N TYR A 98 2.63 24.87 11.89
CA TYR A 98 2.14 23.61 11.30
C TYR A 98 2.81 22.41 11.94
N THR A 99 4.13 22.44 12.06
CA THR A 99 4.91 21.40 12.71
C THR A 99 4.51 21.24 14.18
N LYS A 100 4.36 22.35 14.93
CA LYS A 100 3.86 22.35 16.32
C LYS A 100 2.50 21.65 16.43
N ALA A 101 1.57 21.96 15.52
CA ALA A 101 0.22 21.35 15.57
C ALA A 101 0.26 19.83 15.39
N PHE A 102 1.09 19.30 14.47
CA PHE A 102 1.25 17.86 14.27
C PHE A 102 2.05 17.22 15.43
N ILE A 103 3.05 17.88 15.99
CA ILE A 103 3.72 17.39 17.21
C ILE A 103 2.68 17.22 18.34
N ASN A 104 1.87 18.26 18.58
CA ASN A 104 0.81 18.19 19.59
C ASN A 104 -0.21 17.07 19.28
N LEU A 105 -0.49 16.79 18.02
CA LEU A 105 -1.34 15.67 17.63
C LEU A 105 -0.77 14.35 18.11
N TYR A 106 0.49 14.04 17.83
CA TYR A 106 1.10 12.76 18.18
C TYR A 106 1.42 12.64 19.69
N VAL A 107 1.97 13.70 20.32
CA VAL A 107 2.43 13.60 21.71
C VAL A 107 1.32 13.82 22.74
N ASN A 108 0.22 14.48 22.38
CA ASN A 108 -0.88 14.78 23.30
C ASN A 108 -2.20 14.12 22.89
N LYS A 109 -2.66 14.34 21.64
CA LYS A 109 -4.02 13.94 21.23
C LYS A 109 -4.12 12.48 20.78
N ARG A 110 -3.06 11.88 20.29
CA ARG A 110 -3.03 10.50 19.74
C ARG A 110 -1.94 9.64 20.40
N ARG A 111 -1.75 9.81 21.71
CA ARG A 111 -0.73 9.10 22.52
C ARG A 111 -0.80 7.59 22.37
N ARG A 112 -2.01 6.99 22.34
CA ARG A 112 -2.19 5.55 22.08
C ARG A 112 -1.59 5.12 20.74
N LEU A 113 -1.83 5.88 19.69
CA LEU A 113 -1.22 5.60 18.38
C LEU A 113 0.31 5.66 18.46
N SER A 114 0.85 6.70 19.09
CA SER A 114 2.30 6.86 19.27
C SER A 114 2.89 5.69 20.06
N SER A 115 2.24 5.27 21.14
CA SER A 115 2.61 4.08 21.92
C SER A 115 2.59 2.79 21.08
N SER A 116 1.55 2.59 20.25
CA SER A 116 1.46 1.43 19.36
C SER A 116 2.55 1.45 18.28
N VAL A 117 2.84 2.62 17.70
CA VAL A 117 3.93 2.79 16.74
C VAL A 117 5.28 2.46 17.35
N LEU A 118 5.54 2.93 18.57
CA LEU A 118 6.77 2.59 19.31
C LEU A 118 6.90 1.09 19.54
N GLY A 119 5.78 0.40 19.82
CA GLY A 119 5.75 -1.06 19.98
C GLY A 119 6.01 -1.80 18.66
N LEU A 120 5.53 -1.28 17.52
CA LEU A 120 5.72 -1.89 16.20
C LEU A 120 7.09 -1.59 15.56
N ALA A 121 7.73 -0.49 15.96
CA ALA A 121 8.99 -0.05 15.39
C ALA A 121 10.09 -1.12 15.41
N PRO A 122 10.32 -1.87 16.50
CA PRO A 122 11.33 -2.93 16.55
C PRO A 122 11.10 -4.05 15.53
N LEU A 123 9.85 -4.31 15.14
CA LEU A 123 9.51 -5.34 14.15
C LEU A 123 9.86 -4.91 12.72
N TYR A 124 9.62 -3.64 12.36
CA TYR A 124 9.73 -3.20 10.96
C TYR A 124 10.96 -2.37 10.67
N PHE A 125 11.44 -1.55 11.61
CA PHE A 125 12.54 -0.62 11.33
C PHE A 125 13.86 -1.29 10.95
N PRO A 126 14.30 -2.39 11.59
CA PRO A 126 15.56 -3.03 11.19
C PRO A 126 15.56 -3.44 9.71
N MET A 127 14.45 -4.02 9.22
CA MET A 127 14.30 -4.42 7.82
C MET A 127 14.25 -3.18 6.88
N ILE A 128 13.53 -2.13 7.30
CA ILE A 128 13.45 -0.89 6.50
C ILE A 128 14.81 -0.23 6.40
N GLU A 129 15.55 -0.12 7.51
CA GLU A 129 16.88 0.47 7.58
C GLU A 129 17.87 -0.28 6.71
N GLU A 130 17.88 -1.61 6.75
CA GLU A 130 18.73 -2.46 5.88
C GLU A 130 18.45 -2.19 4.40
N VAL A 131 17.19 -2.10 4.01
CA VAL A 131 16.82 -1.80 2.62
C VAL A 131 17.24 -0.38 2.26
N PHE A 132 17.00 0.62 3.12
CA PHE A 132 17.32 2.02 2.84
C PHE A 132 18.82 2.26 2.71
N ASP A 133 19.61 1.66 3.59
CA ASP A 133 21.07 1.69 3.50
C ASP A 133 21.56 1.13 2.14
N ARG A 134 21.04 -0.01 1.72
CA ARG A 134 21.36 -0.62 0.42
C ARG A 134 21.05 0.27 -0.79
N TYR A 135 20.06 1.15 -0.66
CA TYR A 135 19.64 2.06 -1.73
C TYR A 135 20.16 3.50 -1.56
N ASP A 136 21.02 3.79 -0.60
CA ASP A 136 21.51 5.13 -0.24
C ASP A 136 20.35 6.10 0.06
N ILE A 137 19.37 5.66 0.84
CA ILE A 137 18.22 6.43 1.29
C ILE A 137 18.42 6.82 2.75
N PRO A 138 18.20 8.10 3.14
CA PRO A 138 18.27 8.51 4.54
C PRO A 138 17.38 7.65 5.43
N LEU A 139 17.93 7.20 6.56
CA LEU A 139 17.24 6.26 7.45
C LEU A 139 16.00 6.87 8.12
N GLU A 140 15.95 8.18 8.24
CA GLU A 140 14.79 8.91 8.78
C GLU A 140 13.53 8.70 7.92
N LEU A 141 13.69 8.38 6.64
CA LEU A 141 12.54 8.06 5.78
C LEU A 141 11.76 6.82 6.22
N LYS A 142 12.28 6.00 7.15
CA LYS A 142 11.52 4.95 7.82
C LYS A 142 10.26 5.51 8.52
N TYR A 143 10.34 6.74 9.03
CA TYR A 143 9.22 7.42 9.68
C TYR A 143 8.08 7.76 8.70
N LEU A 144 8.34 7.72 7.39
CA LEU A 144 7.29 7.87 6.40
C LEU A 144 6.28 6.73 6.46
N ALA A 145 6.71 5.49 6.76
CA ALA A 145 5.80 4.37 6.97
C ALA A 145 4.87 4.58 8.19
N VAL A 146 5.32 5.37 9.17
CA VAL A 146 4.45 5.81 10.28
C VAL A 146 3.40 6.79 9.78
N VAL A 147 3.80 7.79 8.97
CA VAL A 147 2.87 8.78 8.39
C VAL A 147 1.86 8.09 7.47
N GLU A 148 2.26 7.11 6.66
CA GLU A 148 1.41 6.45 5.67
C GLU A 148 0.44 5.42 6.26
N SER A 149 0.87 4.68 7.27
CA SER A 149 0.09 3.53 7.76
C SER A 149 0.18 3.31 9.27
N ALA A 150 0.89 4.15 10.01
CA ALA A 150 1.27 3.91 11.39
C ALA A 150 1.89 2.49 11.59
N LEU A 151 2.73 2.07 10.64
CA LEU A 151 3.36 0.75 10.56
C LEU A 151 2.38 -0.44 10.40
N ASN A 152 1.17 -0.22 9.88
CA ASN A 152 0.22 -1.28 9.57
C ASN A 152 0.40 -1.79 8.12
N PRO A 153 0.97 -2.99 7.88
CA PRO A 153 1.14 -3.53 6.53
C PRO A 153 -0.18 -3.96 5.88
N ALA A 154 -1.24 -4.12 6.65
CA ALA A 154 -2.58 -4.43 6.14
C ALA A 154 -3.43 -3.18 5.86
N ALA A 155 -2.90 -1.98 6.15
CA ALA A 155 -3.63 -0.71 5.98
C ALA A 155 -4.16 -0.53 4.55
N ARG A 156 -5.41 -0.08 4.46
CA ARG A 156 -6.10 0.17 3.19
C ARG A 156 -6.84 1.50 3.22
N SER A 157 -6.48 2.41 2.31
CA SER A 157 -7.19 3.67 2.16
C SER A 157 -8.50 3.52 1.36
N ARG A 158 -9.41 4.50 1.49
CA ARG A 158 -10.66 4.57 0.71
C ARG A 158 -10.43 4.63 -0.80
N VAL A 159 -9.29 5.17 -1.23
CA VAL A 159 -8.91 5.29 -2.66
C VAL A 159 -8.11 4.09 -3.16
N GLY A 160 -7.89 3.07 -2.33
CA GLY A 160 -7.25 1.80 -2.70
C GLY A 160 -5.73 1.78 -2.61
N ALA A 161 -5.12 2.73 -1.90
CA ALA A 161 -3.73 2.60 -1.48
C ALA A 161 -3.61 1.50 -0.41
N GLN A 162 -2.51 0.75 -0.38
CA GLN A 162 -2.34 -0.39 0.53
C GLN A 162 -0.91 -0.54 1.05
N GLY A 163 -0.82 -1.12 2.25
CA GLY A 163 0.40 -1.56 2.89
C GLY A 163 1.12 -0.48 3.70
N LEU A 164 2.29 -0.82 4.24
CA LEU A 164 3.15 0.08 5.02
C LEU A 164 3.38 1.43 4.33
N TRP A 165 3.54 1.40 3.01
CA TRP A 165 3.93 2.51 2.16
C TRP A 165 2.77 3.10 1.35
N GLN A 166 1.54 2.67 1.59
CA GLN A 166 0.30 3.12 0.94
C GLN A 166 0.42 3.23 -0.59
N PHE A 167 1.01 2.22 -1.22
CA PHE A 167 1.11 2.20 -2.68
C PHE A 167 -0.26 2.16 -3.36
N MET A 168 -0.49 3.11 -4.26
CA MET A 168 -1.54 2.99 -5.27
C MET A 168 -1.19 1.87 -6.24
N TYR A 169 -2.21 1.13 -6.72
CA TYR A 169 -2.01 0.00 -7.63
C TYR A 169 -1.11 0.31 -8.86
N PRO A 170 -1.32 1.44 -9.59
CA PRO A 170 -0.47 1.75 -10.75
C PRO A 170 0.99 1.99 -10.37
N THR A 171 1.23 2.73 -9.28
CA THR A 171 2.58 3.03 -8.79
C THR A 171 3.28 1.77 -8.28
N GLY A 172 2.59 0.96 -7.48
CA GLY A 172 3.14 -0.32 -7.01
C GLY A 172 3.55 -1.23 -8.17
N LYS A 173 2.70 -1.34 -9.20
CA LYS A 173 3.00 -2.11 -10.40
C LYS A 173 4.22 -1.58 -11.17
N MET A 174 4.40 -0.25 -11.25
CA MET A 174 5.56 0.39 -11.88
C MET A 174 6.86 -0.02 -11.19
N TYR A 175 6.84 -0.18 -9.86
CA TYR A 175 7.99 -0.60 -9.07
C TYR A 175 8.07 -2.11 -8.81
N GLY A 176 7.28 -2.91 -9.54
CA GLY A 176 7.39 -4.36 -9.59
C GLY A 176 6.50 -5.13 -8.61
N LEU A 177 5.65 -4.41 -7.84
CA LEU A 177 4.70 -5.06 -6.92
C LEU A 177 3.56 -5.72 -7.72
N GLN A 178 3.31 -6.98 -7.44
CA GLN A 178 2.27 -7.74 -8.12
C GLN A 178 1.02 -7.81 -7.25
N VAL A 179 -0.12 -7.75 -7.91
CA VAL A 179 -1.42 -7.90 -7.28
C VAL A 179 -2.21 -8.96 -8.05
N THR A 180 -2.51 -10.05 -7.36
CA THR A 180 -3.33 -11.16 -7.89
C THR A 180 -4.61 -11.31 -7.08
N SER A 181 -5.42 -12.33 -7.38
CA SER A 181 -6.58 -12.68 -6.55
C SER A 181 -6.21 -13.14 -5.14
N TYR A 182 -5.02 -13.73 -4.97
CA TYR A 182 -4.55 -14.33 -3.72
C TYR A 182 -3.52 -13.47 -2.99
N VAL A 183 -2.65 -12.79 -3.72
CA VAL A 183 -1.48 -12.08 -3.16
C VAL A 183 -1.51 -10.62 -3.58
N ASP A 184 -1.16 -9.73 -2.66
CA ASP A 184 -0.94 -8.31 -2.92
C ASP A 184 0.42 -7.89 -2.35
N ASP A 185 1.44 -7.80 -3.21
CA ASP A 185 2.81 -7.44 -2.80
C ASP A 185 2.93 -6.03 -2.18
N ARG A 186 1.89 -5.17 -2.28
CA ARG A 186 1.87 -3.88 -1.60
C ARG A 186 1.76 -4.02 -0.08
N MET A 187 1.22 -5.15 0.36
CA MET A 187 1.08 -5.52 1.77
C MET A 187 2.25 -6.37 2.28
N ASP A 188 3.16 -6.80 1.40
CA ASP A 188 4.41 -7.47 1.76
C ASP A 188 5.41 -6.42 2.30
N PRO A 189 5.79 -6.45 3.58
CA PRO A 189 6.62 -5.42 4.18
C PRO A 189 7.96 -5.22 3.47
N TYR A 190 8.63 -6.31 3.11
CA TYR A 190 9.95 -6.27 2.46
C TYR A 190 9.87 -5.78 1.01
N LYS A 191 8.99 -6.39 0.19
CA LYS A 191 8.86 -6.01 -1.22
C LYS A 191 8.37 -4.59 -1.38
N ALA A 192 7.40 -4.17 -0.55
CA ALA A 192 6.89 -2.82 -0.57
C ALA A 192 7.97 -1.80 -0.14
N THR A 193 8.83 -2.14 0.83
CA THR A 193 9.96 -1.29 1.23
C THR A 193 10.99 -1.13 0.11
N VAL A 194 11.35 -2.21 -0.58
CA VAL A 194 12.24 -2.15 -1.76
C VAL A 194 11.63 -1.26 -2.87
N ALA A 195 10.34 -1.39 -3.12
CA ALA A 195 9.64 -0.54 -4.08
C ALA A 195 9.63 0.93 -3.65
N ALA A 196 9.40 1.21 -2.36
CA ALA A 196 9.41 2.56 -1.79
C ALA A 196 10.80 3.22 -1.90
N ALA A 197 11.86 2.49 -1.55
CA ALA A 197 13.24 2.97 -1.68
C ALA A 197 13.57 3.37 -3.12
N ARG A 198 13.20 2.54 -4.10
CA ARG A 198 13.38 2.83 -5.52
C ARG A 198 12.58 4.05 -5.96
N TYR A 199 11.34 4.17 -5.53
CA TYR A 199 10.49 5.32 -5.85
C TYR A 199 11.04 6.61 -5.26
N MET A 200 11.43 6.61 -3.99
CA MET A 200 12.04 7.77 -3.33
C MET A 200 13.37 8.18 -4.00
N LYS A 201 14.21 7.20 -4.37
CA LYS A 201 15.45 7.46 -5.12
C LYS A 201 15.19 8.13 -6.47
N ASP A 202 14.15 7.72 -7.19
CA ASP A 202 13.77 8.34 -8.47
C ASP A 202 13.19 9.75 -8.27
N LEU A 203 12.41 9.97 -7.21
CA LEU A 203 11.94 11.30 -6.84
C LEU A 203 13.09 12.23 -6.43
N TYR A 204 14.07 11.71 -5.68
CA TYR A 204 15.25 12.50 -5.29
C TYR A 204 16.11 12.93 -6.49
N LYS A 205 16.27 12.06 -7.48
CA LYS A 205 16.93 12.45 -8.76
C LYS A 205 16.22 13.61 -9.46
N MET A 206 14.89 13.75 -9.29
CA MET A 206 14.14 14.84 -9.92
C MET A 206 14.26 16.15 -9.16
N TYR A 207 14.29 16.12 -7.84
CA TYR A 207 14.15 17.31 -6.99
C TYR A 207 15.44 17.71 -6.28
N GLY A 208 16.29 16.76 -5.89
CA GLY A 208 17.48 17.00 -5.09
C GLY A 208 17.22 17.50 -3.66
N ASP A 209 15.98 17.39 -3.20
CA ASP A 209 15.48 17.89 -1.92
C ASP A 209 14.49 16.89 -1.32
N TRP A 210 14.73 16.47 -0.07
CA TRP A 210 13.94 15.41 0.56
C TRP A 210 12.54 15.88 0.95
N ASN A 211 12.33 17.14 1.33
CA ASN A 211 11.00 17.66 1.61
C ASN A 211 10.13 17.72 0.36
N LEU A 212 10.74 18.00 -0.81
CA LEU A 212 10.05 17.90 -2.09
C LEU A 212 9.79 16.44 -2.49
N VAL A 213 10.69 15.51 -2.13
CA VAL A 213 10.44 14.07 -2.31
C VAL A 213 9.23 13.62 -1.51
N LEU A 214 9.13 14.00 -0.23
CA LEU A 214 7.96 13.71 0.60
C LEU A 214 6.66 14.23 -0.02
N ALA A 215 6.67 15.50 -0.46
CA ALA A 215 5.51 16.10 -1.12
C ALA A 215 5.13 15.37 -2.42
N ALA A 216 6.14 14.94 -3.21
CA ALA A 216 5.92 14.22 -4.45
C ALA A 216 5.50 12.76 -4.24
N TYR A 217 5.96 12.12 -3.17
CA TYR A 217 5.50 10.79 -2.76
C TYR A 217 4.00 10.79 -2.50
N ASN A 218 3.52 11.76 -1.73
CA ASN A 218 2.10 11.90 -1.39
C ASN A 218 1.23 12.28 -2.59
N SER A 219 1.56 13.38 -3.31
CA SER A 219 0.69 13.94 -4.33
C SER A 219 1.05 13.56 -5.77
N GLY A 220 2.18 12.91 -5.96
CA GLY A 220 2.79 12.66 -7.25
C GLY A 220 3.61 13.86 -7.80
N PRO A 221 4.64 13.60 -8.60
CA PRO A 221 5.57 14.61 -9.11
C PRO A 221 4.87 15.68 -9.99
N GLY A 222 3.78 15.34 -10.64
CA GLY A 222 3.00 16.28 -11.44
C GLY A 222 2.44 17.46 -10.64
N ASN A 223 1.95 17.21 -9.42
CA ASN A 223 1.42 18.25 -8.55
C ASN A 223 2.53 19.12 -7.96
N VAL A 224 3.65 18.55 -7.57
CA VAL A 224 4.81 19.29 -7.09
C VAL A 224 5.37 20.20 -8.19
N ASN A 225 5.54 19.69 -9.41
CA ASN A 225 5.98 20.49 -10.56
C ASN A 225 5.03 21.63 -10.90
N LYS A 226 3.72 21.42 -10.74
CA LYS A 226 2.71 22.46 -10.89
C LYS A 226 2.83 23.53 -9.80
N ALA A 227 3.07 23.12 -8.54
CA ALA A 227 3.28 24.04 -7.42
C ALA A 227 4.56 24.87 -7.59
N ILE A 228 5.67 24.26 -8.01
CA ILE A 228 6.93 24.95 -8.34
C ILE A 228 6.69 26.02 -9.40
N ARG A 229 6.00 25.71 -10.51
CA ARG A 229 5.71 26.72 -11.55
C ARG A 229 4.83 27.85 -11.03
N ARG A 230 3.82 27.55 -10.18
CA ARG A 230 2.90 28.56 -9.63
C ARG A 230 3.56 29.47 -8.60
N SER A 231 4.55 28.99 -7.90
CA SER A 231 5.30 29.75 -6.91
C SER A 231 6.38 30.66 -7.52
N GLY A 232 6.54 30.68 -8.85
CA GLY A 232 7.61 31.42 -9.50
C GLY A 232 8.90 30.63 -9.67
N GLY A 233 8.85 29.29 -9.61
CA GLY A 233 10.01 28.41 -9.82
C GLY A 233 10.76 28.03 -8.54
N HIS A 234 10.23 28.34 -7.36
CA HIS A 234 10.85 27.96 -6.09
C HIS A 234 10.88 26.43 -5.91
N LYS A 235 12.07 25.89 -5.60
CA LYS A 235 12.29 24.48 -5.25
C LYS A 235 12.55 24.32 -3.75
N ASP A 236 11.59 24.74 -2.96
CA ASP A 236 11.60 24.71 -1.51
C ASP A 236 10.19 24.40 -1.04
N TYR A 237 10.01 23.34 -0.25
CA TYR A 237 8.69 22.89 0.17
C TYR A 237 7.88 24.01 0.84
N TRP A 238 8.50 24.78 1.75
CA TRP A 238 7.78 25.81 2.52
C TRP A 238 7.30 26.96 1.63
N LYS A 239 8.04 27.28 0.56
CA LYS A 239 7.67 28.31 -0.42
C LYS A 239 6.58 27.84 -1.39
N ILE A 240 6.54 26.53 -1.70
CA ILE A 240 5.52 26.00 -2.62
C ILE A 240 4.30 25.44 -1.89
N ARG A 241 4.32 25.35 -0.58
CA ARG A 241 3.31 24.69 0.26
C ARG A 241 1.89 25.15 -0.06
N GLU A 242 1.64 26.44 -0.18
CA GLU A 242 0.31 26.99 -0.46
C GLU A 242 -0.19 26.69 -1.88
N PHE A 243 0.67 26.28 -2.79
CA PHE A 243 0.33 25.89 -4.15
C PHE A 243 0.13 24.37 -4.30
N LEU A 244 0.47 23.58 -3.26
CA LEU A 244 0.27 22.14 -3.22
C LEU A 244 -1.22 21.82 -2.94
N PRO A 245 -1.68 20.59 -3.30
CA PRO A 245 -2.96 20.08 -2.84
C PRO A 245 -3.08 20.18 -1.31
N ARG A 246 -4.29 20.47 -0.82
CA ARG A 246 -4.55 20.66 0.61
C ARG A 246 -4.00 19.51 1.45
N GLU A 247 -4.21 18.27 0.99
CA GLU A 247 -3.75 17.04 1.65
C GLU A 247 -2.22 17.00 1.80
N THR A 248 -1.48 17.50 0.80
CA THR A 248 -0.02 17.48 0.78
C THR A 248 0.60 18.55 1.67
N ARG A 249 -0.15 19.63 2.00
CA ARG A 249 0.35 20.71 2.85
C ARG A 249 0.64 20.31 4.30
N GLY A 250 -0.03 19.27 4.79
CA GLY A 250 0.17 18.71 6.12
C GLY A 250 1.23 17.59 6.17
N TYR A 251 1.63 17.08 5.01
CA TYR A 251 2.40 15.84 4.95
C TYR A 251 3.84 15.97 5.48
N VAL A 252 4.58 17.00 5.05
CA VAL A 252 5.94 17.27 5.58
C VAL A 252 5.88 17.67 7.06
N PRO A 253 4.99 18.58 7.53
CA PRO A 253 4.80 18.82 8.94
C PRO A 253 4.51 17.56 9.78
N ALA A 254 3.70 16.62 9.24
CA ALA A 254 3.43 15.35 9.91
C ALA A 254 4.68 14.46 9.99
N PHE A 255 5.48 14.40 8.93
CA PHE A 255 6.76 13.68 8.92
C PHE A 255 7.74 14.24 9.96
N ILE A 256 7.87 15.57 10.04
CA ILE A 256 8.71 16.23 11.04
C ILE A 256 8.22 15.91 12.45
N ALA A 257 6.90 15.93 12.65
CA ALA A 257 6.31 15.62 13.96
C ALA A 257 6.52 14.16 14.38
N VAL A 258 6.48 13.21 13.43
CA VAL A 258 6.80 11.80 13.72
C VAL A 258 8.28 11.65 14.07
N ASN A 259 9.21 12.32 13.35
CA ASN A 259 10.63 12.37 13.71
C ASN A 259 10.82 12.83 15.15
N TYR A 260 10.17 13.95 15.50
CA TYR A 260 10.21 14.49 16.85
C TYR A 260 9.64 13.50 17.88
N MET A 261 8.46 12.96 17.63
CA MET A 261 7.79 12.00 18.51
C MET A 261 8.65 10.75 18.75
N MET A 262 9.22 10.17 17.71
CA MET A 262 10.08 8.98 17.83
C MET A 262 11.37 9.26 18.61
N SER A 263 11.92 10.48 18.51
CA SER A 263 13.16 10.87 19.18
C SER A 263 12.96 11.27 20.65
N TYR A 264 11.80 11.84 20.98
CA TYR A 264 11.54 12.42 22.29
C TYR A 264 10.32 11.80 23.01
N ALA A 265 9.91 10.58 22.62
CA ALA A 265 8.73 9.91 23.20
C ALA A 265 8.82 9.81 24.72
N ASN A 266 9.98 9.39 25.25
CA ASN A 266 10.19 9.25 26.70
C ASN A 266 10.09 10.58 27.44
N ASP A 267 10.53 11.69 26.84
CA ASP A 267 10.40 13.03 27.42
C ASP A 267 8.94 13.51 27.51
N HIS A 268 8.05 12.83 26.81
CA HIS A 268 6.61 13.06 26.81
C HIS A 268 5.84 11.94 27.52
N ASP A 269 6.52 11.09 28.29
CA ASP A 269 5.94 9.93 28.98
C ASP A 269 5.13 9.02 28.01
N ILE A 270 5.62 8.85 26.78
CA ILE A 270 5.04 7.93 25.80
C ILE A 270 5.96 6.73 25.69
N TYR A 271 5.47 5.57 26.09
CA TYR A 271 6.20 4.32 26.09
C TYR A 271 5.60 3.35 25.06
N ALA A 272 6.43 2.43 24.59
CA ALA A 272 5.97 1.38 23.68
C ALA A 272 4.85 0.56 24.31
N SER A 273 3.77 0.32 23.57
CA SER A 273 2.75 -0.63 24.01
C SER A 273 3.38 -2.02 24.11
N ASN A 274 3.14 -2.69 25.24
CA ASN A 274 3.68 -4.02 25.50
C ASN A 274 2.88 -5.03 24.66
N THR A 275 3.46 -5.51 23.57
CA THR A 275 2.84 -6.50 22.70
C THR A 275 3.76 -7.71 22.66
N LEU A 276 3.30 -8.81 23.22
CA LEU A 276 4.03 -10.10 23.28
C LEU A 276 4.48 -10.62 21.93
N LEU A 277 3.96 -10.07 20.83
CA LEU A 277 4.29 -10.47 19.45
C LEU A 277 5.57 -9.81 18.89
N PHE A 278 6.17 -8.82 19.56
CA PHE A 278 7.22 -8.00 18.96
C PHE A 278 8.63 -8.26 19.50
N ASP A 279 8.75 -8.97 20.60
CA ASP A 279 10.06 -9.41 21.13
C ASP A 279 10.63 -10.63 20.38
N VAL A 280 9.96 -11.06 19.31
CA VAL A 280 10.33 -12.25 18.57
C VAL A 280 10.95 -11.83 17.23
N ALA A 281 12.21 -12.23 17.03
CA ALA A 281 12.84 -12.14 15.73
C ALA A 281 11.99 -12.92 14.70
N VAL A 282 11.80 -12.36 13.52
CA VAL A 282 11.09 -13.00 12.40
C VAL A 282 12.08 -13.39 11.32
N ASP A 283 11.77 -14.48 10.62
CA ASP A 283 12.53 -14.94 9.46
C ASP A 283 11.58 -15.46 8.38
N THR A 284 12.09 -15.80 7.22
CA THR A 284 11.29 -16.14 6.05
C THR A 284 11.68 -17.48 5.44
N ILE A 285 10.68 -18.19 4.93
CA ILE A 285 10.83 -19.40 4.15
C ILE A 285 10.26 -19.18 2.76
N GLU A 286 10.96 -19.61 1.73
CA GLU A 286 10.44 -19.65 0.38
C GLU A 286 9.75 -20.97 0.08
N THR A 287 8.57 -20.94 -0.51
CA THR A 287 7.79 -22.12 -0.87
C THR A 287 7.18 -22.01 -2.27
N ASN A 288 7.10 -23.16 -2.94
CA ASN A 288 6.36 -23.30 -4.20
C ASN A 288 4.99 -23.96 -4.00
N SER A 289 4.75 -24.51 -2.79
CA SER A 289 3.54 -25.26 -2.47
C SER A 289 2.42 -24.34 -2.00
N SER A 290 1.20 -24.84 -2.09
CA SER A 290 0.03 -24.14 -1.58
C SER A 290 -0.28 -24.55 -0.15
N PHE A 291 -0.59 -23.56 0.70
CA PHE A 291 -0.96 -23.77 2.09
C PHE A 291 -2.12 -22.86 2.49
N SER A 292 -3.07 -23.37 3.27
CA SER A 292 -3.90 -22.50 4.09
C SER A 292 -3.23 -22.23 5.43
N PHE A 293 -3.47 -21.07 6.05
CA PHE A 293 -2.94 -20.77 7.38
C PHE A 293 -3.44 -21.76 8.41
N LYS A 294 -4.69 -22.23 8.28
CA LYS A 294 -5.24 -23.31 9.11
C LYS A 294 -4.42 -24.60 9.06
N GLN A 295 -3.86 -24.97 7.90
CA GLN A 295 -3.02 -26.16 7.78
C GLN A 295 -1.66 -25.95 8.46
N LEU A 296 -1.12 -24.75 8.43
CA LEU A 296 0.15 -24.43 9.05
C LEU A 296 0.04 -24.26 10.58
N ALA A 297 -1.11 -23.78 11.06
CA ALA A 297 -1.35 -23.48 12.47
C ALA A 297 -1.05 -24.68 13.39
N ASP A 298 -1.55 -25.86 13.02
CA ASP A 298 -1.34 -27.08 13.81
C ASP A 298 0.12 -27.51 13.93
N TYR A 299 0.89 -27.39 12.83
CA TYR A 299 2.32 -27.75 12.80
C TYR A 299 3.20 -26.73 13.49
N LEU A 300 2.86 -25.43 13.32
CA LEU A 300 3.66 -24.33 13.83
C LEU A 300 3.34 -23.97 15.27
N LYS A 301 2.23 -24.49 15.83
CA LYS A 301 1.70 -24.09 17.14
C LYS A 301 1.46 -22.57 17.23
N LEU A 302 0.89 -22.02 16.17
CA LEU A 302 0.44 -20.64 16.04
C LEU A 302 -1.04 -20.63 15.70
N SER A 303 -1.75 -19.57 16.05
CA SER A 303 -3.11 -19.33 15.57
C SER A 303 -3.09 -18.89 14.09
N GLU A 304 -4.23 -19.01 13.41
CA GLU A 304 -4.38 -18.52 12.02
C GLU A 304 -4.17 -17.00 11.99
N GLU A 305 -4.61 -16.30 13.02
CA GLU A 305 -4.46 -14.84 13.18
C GLU A 305 -3.00 -14.42 13.34
N GLU A 306 -2.18 -15.17 14.10
CA GLU A 306 -0.75 -14.90 14.22
C GLU A 306 -0.04 -15.11 12.87
N ILE A 307 -0.36 -16.17 12.14
CA ILE A 307 0.22 -16.40 10.81
C ILE A 307 -0.20 -15.29 9.86
N ALA A 308 -1.47 -14.87 9.89
CA ALA A 308 -1.98 -13.77 9.06
C ALA A 308 -1.31 -12.44 9.40
N PHE A 309 -1.01 -12.19 10.68
CA PHE A 309 -0.32 -11.01 11.14
C PHE A 309 1.08 -10.85 10.49
N TYR A 310 1.86 -11.93 10.43
CA TYR A 310 3.18 -11.91 9.80
C TYR A 310 3.11 -11.96 8.26
N ASN A 311 1.95 -12.34 7.69
CA ASN A 311 1.77 -12.58 6.25
C ASN A 311 0.57 -11.83 5.65
N PRO A 312 0.45 -10.51 5.86
CA PRO A 312 -0.73 -9.74 5.45
C PRO A 312 -0.93 -9.67 3.94
N MET A 313 0.09 -10.01 3.14
CA MET A 313 0.01 -10.05 1.69
C MET A 313 -0.92 -11.15 1.15
N TYR A 314 -1.24 -12.18 1.93
CA TYR A 314 -2.13 -13.27 1.51
C TYR A 314 -3.58 -12.97 1.84
N LYS A 315 -4.38 -12.61 0.84
CA LYS A 315 -5.74 -12.04 0.98
C LYS A 315 -6.80 -13.00 1.56
N LEU A 316 -6.56 -14.30 1.49
CA LEU A 316 -7.53 -15.35 1.82
C LEU A 316 -6.96 -16.34 2.84
N ASP A 317 -5.99 -15.92 3.64
CA ASP A 317 -5.26 -16.78 4.58
C ASP A 317 -4.75 -18.06 3.90
N TYR A 318 -4.28 -17.88 2.65
CA TYR A 318 -3.88 -18.95 1.76
C TYR A 318 -2.71 -18.55 0.88
N ILE A 319 -1.63 -19.31 0.93
CA ILE A 319 -0.47 -19.21 0.05
C ILE A 319 -0.78 -20.02 -1.22
N PRO A 320 -0.86 -19.41 -2.40
CA PRO A 320 -1.16 -20.14 -3.63
C PRO A 320 0.06 -20.91 -4.12
N LYS A 321 -0.18 -22.00 -4.88
CA LYS A 321 0.89 -22.70 -5.59
C LYS A 321 1.57 -21.77 -6.59
N ALA A 322 2.89 -21.80 -6.61
CA ALA A 322 3.68 -20.98 -7.52
C ALA A 322 4.30 -21.84 -8.64
N GLU A 323 4.14 -21.41 -9.88
CA GLU A 323 4.71 -22.09 -11.05
C GLU A 323 6.03 -21.46 -11.53
N LYS A 324 6.19 -20.15 -11.36
CA LYS A 324 7.31 -19.38 -11.93
C LYS A 324 8.16 -18.65 -10.91
N ARG A 325 7.70 -18.51 -9.69
CA ARG A 325 8.41 -17.85 -8.58
C ARG A 325 7.98 -18.47 -7.27
N THR A 326 8.81 -18.36 -6.23
CA THR A 326 8.47 -18.75 -4.88
C THR A 326 7.55 -17.74 -4.20
N HIS A 327 6.82 -18.18 -3.21
CA HIS A 327 6.11 -17.36 -2.25
C HIS A 327 6.86 -17.34 -0.92
N THR A 328 6.89 -16.20 -0.27
CA THR A 328 7.56 -16.02 1.02
C THR A 328 6.56 -16.25 2.15
N LEU A 329 6.88 -17.12 3.10
CA LEU A 329 6.18 -17.28 4.36
C LEU A 329 7.05 -16.68 5.47
N CYS A 330 6.56 -15.63 6.13
CA CYS A 330 7.20 -14.99 7.27
C CYS A 330 6.69 -15.61 8.57
N LEU A 331 7.58 -15.97 9.47
CA LEU A 331 7.26 -16.61 10.74
C LEU A 331 8.20 -16.11 11.85
N PRO A 332 7.81 -16.24 13.13
CA PRO A 332 8.75 -16.14 14.24
C PRO A 332 9.94 -17.10 14.05
N ALA A 333 11.14 -16.63 14.31
CA ALA A 333 12.37 -17.37 14.03
C ALA A 333 12.42 -18.76 14.73
N ASP A 334 11.85 -18.86 15.94
CA ASP A 334 11.70 -20.13 16.66
C ASP A 334 10.74 -21.11 15.97
N ARG A 335 9.82 -20.62 15.12
CA ARG A 335 8.87 -21.44 14.36
C ARG A 335 9.42 -21.90 13.02
N ILE A 336 10.42 -21.21 12.48
CA ILE A 336 11.16 -21.65 11.29
C ILE A 336 11.74 -23.05 11.50
N GLY A 337 12.39 -23.29 12.64
CA GLY A 337 12.92 -24.60 12.99
C GLY A 337 11.85 -25.70 13.04
N LEU A 338 10.65 -25.38 13.55
CA LEU A 338 9.52 -26.32 13.55
C LEU A 338 9.03 -26.61 12.13
N PHE A 339 8.97 -25.62 11.26
CA PHE A 339 8.59 -25.82 9.85
C PHE A 339 9.58 -26.75 9.16
N LEU A 340 10.88 -26.45 9.23
CA LEU A 340 11.93 -27.22 8.57
C LEU A 340 11.98 -28.66 9.07
N ASN A 341 11.86 -28.89 10.37
CA ASN A 341 11.84 -30.23 10.96
C ASN A 341 10.61 -31.06 10.52
N ASN A 342 9.50 -30.41 10.21
CA ASN A 342 8.25 -31.06 9.78
C ASN A 342 8.00 -30.94 8.28
N GLU A 343 8.89 -30.34 7.50
CA GLU A 343 8.69 -29.97 6.10
C GLU A 343 8.18 -31.14 5.25
N ASN A 344 8.83 -32.28 5.34
CA ASN A 344 8.44 -33.49 4.59
C ASN A 344 7.03 -33.97 4.98
N THR A 345 6.67 -33.90 6.26
CA THR A 345 5.34 -34.31 6.76
C THR A 345 4.29 -33.34 6.29
N ILE A 346 4.55 -32.03 6.39
CA ILE A 346 3.69 -30.97 5.92
C ILE A 346 3.38 -31.17 4.43
N TYR A 347 4.40 -31.35 3.60
CA TYR A 347 4.21 -31.56 2.16
C TYR A 347 3.52 -32.89 1.82
N ALA A 348 3.75 -33.95 2.59
CA ALA A 348 3.06 -35.21 2.39
C ALA A 348 1.57 -35.12 2.71
N ASP A 349 1.22 -34.44 3.78
CA ASP A 349 -0.19 -34.23 4.19
C ASP A 349 -0.93 -33.30 3.23
N LEU A 350 -0.26 -32.28 2.71
CA LEU A 350 -0.81 -31.41 1.66
C LEU A 350 -1.14 -32.21 0.41
N ARG A 351 -0.24 -33.06 -0.06
CA ARG A 351 -0.50 -33.91 -1.24
C ARG A 351 -1.66 -34.86 -1.01
N ARG A 352 -1.76 -35.47 0.18
CA ARG A 352 -2.90 -36.34 0.52
C ARG A 352 -4.21 -35.58 0.48
N LYS A 353 -4.22 -34.33 1.01
CA LYS A 353 -5.41 -33.49 1.03
C LYS A 353 -5.79 -33.02 -0.36
N GLU A 354 -4.84 -32.57 -1.19
CA GLU A 354 -5.07 -32.21 -2.60
C GLU A 354 -5.71 -33.38 -3.38
N ILE A 355 -5.23 -34.59 -3.15
CA ILE A 355 -5.77 -35.80 -3.77
C ILE A 355 -7.21 -36.05 -3.27
N ALA A 356 -7.44 -35.96 -1.96
CA ALA A 356 -8.77 -36.16 -1.36
C ALA A 356 -9.76 -35.11 -1.86
N ASP A 357 -9.38 -33.83 -1.89
CA ASP A 357 -10.20 -32.71 -2.38
C ASP A 357 -10.49 -32.85 -3.88
N SER A 358 -9.51 -33.36 -4.67
CA SER A 358 -9.72 -33.65 -6.09
C SER A 358 -10.73 -34.77 -6.32
N ILE A 359 -10.72 -35.81 -5.47
CA ILE A 359 -11.70 -36.91 -5.52
C ILE A 359 -13.07 -36.38 -5.09
N ALA A 360 -13.16 -35.70 -3.95
CA ALA A 360 -14.42 -35.12 -3.45
C ALA A 360 -14.98 -34.05 -4.38
N GLY A 361 -14.10 -33.26 -5.06
CA GLY A 361 -14.54 -32.29 -6.07
C GLY A 361 -15.11 -32.94 -7.31
N LYS A 362 -14.63 -34.11 -7.71
CA LYS A 362 -15.20 -34.91 -8.81
C LYS A 362 -16.55 -35.48 -8.42
N GLU A 363 -16.74 -35.92 -7.19
CA GLU A 363 -18.02 -36.42 -6.68
C GLU A 363 -19.06 -35.31 -6.55
N LYS A 364 -18.67 -34.10 -6.08
CA LYS A 364 -19.58 -32.93 -5.97
C LYS A 364 -19.98 -32.33 -7.32
N GLN A 365 -19.19 -32.49 -8.37
CA GLN A 365 -19.59 -32.04 -9.71
C GLN A 365 -20.75 -32.86 -10.30
N ILE A 366 -21.03 -34.02 -9.77
CA ILE A 366 -22.14 -34.89 -10.20
C ILE A 366 -23.46 -34.45 -9.52
N GLU A 367 -23.45 -33.78 -8.37
CA GLU A 367 -24.64 -33.51 -7.54
C GLU A 367 -25.23 -32.10 -7.63
N HIS A 368 -24.60 -31.12 -8.21
CA HIS A 368 -25.11 -29.73 -8.20
C HIS A 368 -25.27 -29.18 -9.63
N GLN A 369 -26.43 -29.41 -10.23
CA GLN A 369 -26.89 -28.54 -11.31
C GLN A 369 -27.17 -27.15 -10.75
N PRO A 370 -26.67 -26.07 -11.38
CA PRO A 370 -26.94 -24.72 -10.93
C PRO A 370 -28.43 -24.43 -11.00
N GLU A 371 -29.00 -24.00 -9.90
CA GLU A 371 -30.41 -23.63 -9.83
C GLU A 371 -30.63 -22.38 -10.68
N MET A 372 -31.46 -22.48 -11.70
CA MET A 372 -31.77 -21.41 -12.64
C MET A 372 -33.00 -20.65 -12.18
N ILE A 373 -32.86 -19.36 -11.95
CA ILE A 373 -33.98 -18.45 -11.63
C ILE A 373 -34.21 -17.54 -12.83
N VAL A 374 -35.47 -17.30 -13.15
CA VAL A 374 -35.88 -16.30 -14.15
C VAL A 374 -36.39 -15.07 -13.41
N HIS A 375 -35.63 -13.98 -13.44
CA HIS A 375 -36.00 -12.68 -12.91
C HIS A 375 -36.72 -11.85 -13.98
N ARG A 376 -37.93 -11.36 -13.68
CA ARG A 376 -38.66 -10.42 -14.56
C ARG A 376 -38.37 -8.98 -14.12
N VAL A 377 -37.75 -8.20 -15.00
CA VAL A 377 -37.38 -6.81 -14.73
C VAL A 377 -38.61 -5.96 -14.43
N ARG A 378 -38.62 -5.25 -13.32
CA ARG A 378 -39.67 -4.31 -12.92
C ARG A 378 -39.31 -2.88 -13.33
N SER A 379 -40.32 -2.01 -13.36
CA SER A 379 -40.08 -0.58 -13.61
C SER A 379 -39.10 0.00 -12.56
N GLY A 380 -38.03 0.66 -13.02
CA GLY A 380 -36.99 1.25 -12.16
C GLY A 380 -35.84 0.30 -11.78
N GLU A 381 -35.92 -0.99 -12.10
CA GLU A 381 -34.78 -1.89 -11.89
C GLU A 381 -33.72 -1.73 -12.99
N PHE A 382 -32.46 -1.73 -12.60
CA PHE A 382 -31.31 -1.68 -13.51
C PHE A 382 -30.37 -2.87 -13.24
N LEU A 383 -29.54 -3.20 -14.22
CA LEU A 383 -28.74 -4.42 -14.22
C LEU A 383 -27.84 -4.55 -12.97
N GLY A 384 -27.30 -3.43 -12.44
CA GLY A 384 -26.51 -3.42 -11.22
C GLY A 384 -27.28 -3.81 -9.98
N TYR A 385 -28.50 -3.28 -9.83
CA TYR A 385 -29.39 -3.61 -8.72
C TYR A 385 -29.81 -5.09 -8.73
N ILE A 386 -30.13 -5.62 -9.92
CA ILE A 386 -30.51 -7.04 -10.06
C ILE A 386 -29.30 -7.94 -9.78
N ALA A 387 -28.09 -7.55 -10.19
CA ALA A 387 -26.87 -8.28 -9.90
C ALA A 387 -26.61 -8.36 -8.39
N GLU A 388 -26.69 -7.24 -7.70
CA GLU A 388 -26.53 -7.15 -6.24
C GLU A 388 -27.57 -7.98 -5.48
N LYS A 389 -28.83 -7.83 -5.87
CA LYS A 389 -29.97 -8.56 -5.27
C LYS A 389 -29.81 -10.09 -5.35
N HIS A 390 -29.20 -10.59 -6.39
CA HIS A 390 -29.01 -12.03 -6.62
C HIS A 390 -27.58 -12.52 -6.34
N GLY A 391 -26.70 -11.67 -5.79
CA GLY A 391 -25.34 -12.03 -5.42
C GLY A 391 -24.44 -12.40 -6.61
N VAL A 392 -24.70 -11.84 -7.79
CA VAL A 392 -23.98 -12.12 -9.05
C VAL A 392 -23.37 -10.84 -9.62
N THR A 393 -22.42 -10.96 -10.53
CA THR A 393 -21.84 -9.79 -11.18
C THR A 393 -22.65 -9.35 -12.40
N ILE A 394 -22.61 -8.05 -12.71
CA ILE A 394 -23.21 -7.51 -13.95
C ILE A 394 -22.70 -8.26 -15.18
N ARG A 395 -21.41 -8.61 -15.20
CA ARG A 395 -20.77 -9.34 -16.29
C ARG A 395 -21.36 -10.74 -16.47
N GLN A 396 -21.67 -11.43 -15.38
CA GLN A 396 -22.34 -12.74 -15.39
C GLN A 396 -23.76 -12.61 -15.93
N LEU A 397 -24.55 -11.65 -15.43
CA LEU A 397 -25.90 -11.41 -15.93
C LEU A 397 -25.93 -11.12 -17.44
N MET A 398 -25.02 -10.27 -17.91
CA MET A 398 -24.91 -9.95 -19.34
C MET A 398 -24.54 -11.19 -20.17
N ALA A 399 -23.58 -11.99 -19.70
CA ALA A 399 -23.14 -13.20 -20.39
C ALA A 399 -24.24 -14.26 -20.48
N TRP A 400 -24.97 -14.49 -19.39
CA TRP A 400 -26.05 -15.49 -19.34
C TRP A 400 -27.26 -15.12 -20.21
N ASN A 401 -27.46 -13.81 -20.43
CA ASN A 401 -28.63 -13.28 -21.16
C ASN A 401 -28.29 -12.69 -22.52
N ASN A 402 -27.07 -12.89 -23.02
CA ASN A 402 -26.60 -12.33 -24.29
C ASN A 402 -26.81 -10.80 -24.43
N LEU A 403 -26.75 -10.06 -23.30
CA LEU A 403 -26.96 -8.62 -23.30
C LEU A 403 -25.74 -7.90 -23.86
N ARG A 404 -25.97 -7.03 -24.83
CA ARG A 404 -24.91 -6.18 -25.43
C ARG A 404 -24.78 -4.83 -24.77
N SER A 405 -25.73 -4.45 -23.90
CA SER A 405 -25.73 -3.20 -23.14
C SER A 405 -26.39 -3.43 -21.77
N SER A 406 -26.18 -2.51 -20.84
CA SER A 406 -26.81 -2.55 -19.51
C SER A 406 -28.26 -2.06 -19.49
N ARG A 407 -28.83 -1.70 -20.64
CA ARG A 407 -30.18 -1.17 -20.76
C ARG A 407 -31.19 -2.31 -20.68
N LEU A 408 -32.12 -2.21 -19.75
CA LEU A 408 -33.23 -3.15 -19.54
C LEU A 408 -34.56 -2.44 -19.73
N ASN A 409 -35.56 -3.17 -20.22
CA ASN A 409 -36.92 -2.69 -20.26
C ASN A 409 -37.77 -3.42 -19.20
N PRO A 410 -38.73 -2.73 -18.58
CA PRO A 410 -39.71 -3.43 -17.72
C PRO A 410 -40.39 -4.58 -18.47
N GLY A 411 -40.38 -5.77 -17.87
CA GLY A 411 -40.91 -6.97 -18.46
C GLY A 411 -39.84 -7.91 -19.06
N ASP A 412 -38.61 -7.46 -19.28
CA ASP A 412 -37.51 -8.34 -19.71
C ASP A 412 -37.31 -9.50 -18.75
N LYS A 413 -37.03 -10.68 -19.29
CA LYS A 413 -36.74 -11.89 -18.50
C LYS A 413 -35.25 -12.13 -18.48
N LEU A 414 -34.63 -12.11 -17.29
CA LEU A 414 -33.24 -12.42 -17.09
C LEU A 414 -33.05 -13.78 -16.45
N THR A 415 -32.29 -14.63 -17.10
CA THR A 415 -31.83 -15.90 -16.55
C THR A 415 -30.68 -15.66 -15.60
N ILE A 416 -30.79 -16.12 -14.37
CA ILE A 416 -29.83 -15.97 -13.29
C ILE A 416 -29.49 -17.34 -12.75
N TYR A 417 -28.21 -17.67 -12.64
CA TYR A 417 -27.76 -18.90 -12.01
C TYR A 417 -27.31 -18.57 -10.58
N THR A 418 -28.01 -19.08 -9.60
CA THR A 418 -27.65 -18.95 -8.18
C THR A 418 -26.51 -19.88 -7.85
N ASN A 419 -25.59 -19.43 -6.99
CA ASN A 419 -24.32 -20.06 -6.58
C ASN A 419 -23.07 -19.68 -7.37
N GLY A 420 -23.06 -18.54 -8.10
CA GLY A 420 -21.82 -17.89 -8.60
C GLY A 420 -20.91 -18.71 -9.52
N ARG A 421 -21.24 -19.95 -9.78
CA ARG A 421 -20.52 -20.82 -10.71
C ARG A 421 -21.15 -20.69 -12.08
N SER A 422 -20.33 -20.36 -13.03
CA SER A 422 -20.66 -20.30 -14.45
C SER A 422 -21.59 -21.45 -14.80
N ALA A 423 -22.76 -21.12 -15.40
CA ALA A 423 -23.46 -22.11 -16.20
C ALA A 423 -22.39 -22.84 -17.04
N PRO A 424 -22.52 -24.14 -17.27
CA PRO A 424 -21.69 -24.79 -18.27
C PRO A 424 -21.89 -23.96 -19.54
N VAL A 425 -20.92 -23.10 -19.83
CA VAL A 425 -20.77 -22.58 -21.18
C VAL A 425 -20.72 -23.86 -21.98
N LYS A 426 -21.80 -24.16 -22.71
CA LYS A 426 -21.67 -25.02 -23.88
C LYS A 426 -20.59 -24.33 -24.67
N THR A 427 -19.37 -24.74 -24.41
CA THR A 427 -18.26 -24.51 -25.28
C THR A 427 -18.64 -25.30 -26.53
N GLN A 428 -19.46 -24.67 -27.36
CA GLN A 428 -19.18 -24.84 -28.75
C GLN A 428 -17.74 -24.36 -28.86
N VAL A 429 -16.84 -25.32 -28.85
CA VAL A 429 -15.54 -25.18 -29.46
C VAL A 429 -15.88 -24.85 -30.89
N GLN A 430 -16.19 -23.57 -31.12
CA GLN A 430 -15.94 -23.00 -32.42
C GLN A 430 -14.42 -23.03 -32.51
N SER A 431 -13.94 -24.11 -33.12
CA SER A 431 -12.66 -24.16 -33.77
C SER A 431 -12.40 -22.75 -34.28
N ALA A 432 -11.30 -22.14 -33.89
CA ALA A 432 -10.87 -20.86 -34.42
C ALA A 432 -11.07 -20.95 -35.94
N PRO A 433 -11.80 -20.03 -36.55
CA PRO A 433 -11.97 -20.10 -38.01
C PRO A 433 -10.56 -20.11 -38.59
N ALA A 434 -10.29 -21.14 -39.38
CA ALA A 434 -9.03 -21.26 -40.10
C ALA A 434 -8.75 -19.92 -40.80
N PRO A 435 -7.52 -19.42 -40.83
CA PRO A 435 -7.18 -18.15 -41.41
C PRO A 435 -7.67 -18.12 -42.85
N VAL A 436 -8.58 -17.20 -43.15
CA VAL A 436 -9.13 -17.05 -44.51
C VAL A 436 -8.01 -16.47 -45.36
N LYS A 437 -7.51 -17.26 -46.29
CA LYS A 437 -6.58 -16.80 -47.32
C LYS A 437 -7.34 -15.88 -48.25
N SER A 438 -7.00 -14.62 -48.32
CA SER A 438 -7.47 -13.69 -49.34
C SER A 438 -6.27 -13.16 -50.11
N GLY A 439 -5.98 -13.75 -51.25
CA GLY A 439 -4.79 -13.43 -52.01
C GLY A 439 -3.48 -13.79 -51.31
N ASN A 440 -2.42 -12.99 -51.54
CA ASN A 440 -1.08 -13.19 -50.96
C ASN A 440 -0.93 -12.77 -49.48
N TYR A 441 -2.04 -12.63 -48.72
CA TYR A 441 -1.99 -12.18 -47.34
C TYR A 441 -2.80 -13.07 -46.41
N GLN A 442 -2.27 -13.31 -45.22
CA GLN A 442 -3.03 -13.82 -44.08
C GLN A 442 -3.88 -12.69 -43.53
N VAL A 443 -5.17 -12.94 -43.27
CA VAL A 443 -6.15 -11.93 -42.89
C VAL A 443 -6.78 -12.27 -41.53
N HIS A 444 -6.86 -11.30 -40.65
CA HIS A 444 -7.62 -11.35 -39.39
C HIS A 444 -8.97 -10.66 -39.56
N ILE A 445 -10.04 -11.31 -39.11
CA ILE A 445 -11.38 -10.71 -39.04
C ILE A 445 -11.54 -10.09 -37.64
N VAL A 446 -11.68 -8.78 -37.59
CA VAL A 446 -11.84 -8.03 -36.34
C VAL A 446 -13.05 -8.51 -35.58
N LYS A 447 -12.87 -8.85 -34.32
CA LYS A 447 -13.93 -9.19 -33.36
C LYS A 447 -14.26 -7.97 -32.48
N SER A 448 -15.42 -8.02 -31.82
CA SER A 448 -15.78 -6.96 -30.86
C SER A 448 -14.76 -6.90 -29.73
N GLY A 449 -14.18 -5.72 -29.48
CA GLY A 449 -13.16 -5.49 -28.47
C GLY A 449 -11.71 -5.70 -28.94
N ASP A 450 -11.47 -6.18 -30.17
CA ASP A 450 -10.11 -6.27 -30.71
C ASP A 450 -9.50 -4.89 -30.90
N THR A 451 -8.29 -4.70 -30.39
CA THR A 451 -7.42 -3.56 -30.71
C THR A 451 -6.31 -3.99 -31.66
N LEU A 452 -5.65 -3.04 -32.35
CA LEU A 452 -4.49 -3.36 -33.20
C LEU A 452 -3.39 -4.10 -32.42
N TRP A 453 -3.25 -3.79 -31.17
CA TRP A 453 -2.25 -4.44 -30.31
C TRP A 453 -2.62 -5.89 -30.02
N ASP A 454 -3.90 -6.17 -29.75
CA ASP A 454 -4.40 -7.54 -29.55
C ASP A 454 -4.28 -8.37 -30.80
N ILE A 455 -4.56 -7.76 -31.99
CA ILE A 455 -4.41 -8.43 -33.28
C ILE A 455 -2.93 -8.75 -33.53
N ALA A 456 -2.02 -7.80 -33.32
CA ALA A 456 -0.58 -8.03 -33.50
C ALA A 456 -0.07 -9.17 -32.62
N LYS A 457 -0.49 -9.21 -31.35
CA LYS A 457 -0.08 -10.23 -30.37
C LYS A 457 -0.57 -11.65 -30.73
N LYS A 458 -1.67 -11.78 -31.48
CA LYS A 458 -2.20 -13.09 -31.91
C LYS A 458 -1.37 -13.74 -33.03
N TYR A 459 -0.50 -12.99 -33.70
CA TYR A 459 0.29 -13.48 -34.84
C TYR A 459 1.78 -13.25 -34.58
N GLU A 460 2.49 -14.34 -34.38
CA GLU A 460 3.91 -14.34 -34.03
C GLU A 460 4.75 -13.62 -35.11
N GLY A 461 5.62 -12.70 -34.67
CA GLY A 461 6.45 -11.88 -35.52
C GLY A 461 5.76 -10.70 -36.19
N THR A 462 4.50 -10.36 -35.80
CA THR A 462 3.75 -9.22 -36.33
C THR A 462 3.70 -8.09 -35.33
N THR A 463 4.09 -6.88 -35.71
CA THR A 463 3.99 -5.68 -34.89
C THR A 463 2.79 -4.81 -35.28
N VAL A 464 2.39 -3.89 -34.41
CA VAL A 464 1.34 -2.89 -34.70
C VAL A 464 1.73 -2.02 -35.90
N ASN A 465 3.03 -1.76 -36.10
CA ASN A 465 3.53 -1.01 -37.24
C ASN A 465 3.42 -1.81 -38.57
N ASP A 466 3.63 -3.12 -38.50
CA ASP A 466 3.44 -3.98 -39.66
C ASP A 466 1.96 -4.03 -40.06
N LEU A 467 1.05 -4.14 -39.12
CA LEU A 467 -0.38 -4.08 -39.40
C LEU A 467 -0.78 -2.76 -40.07
N LYS A 468 -0.25 -1.63 -39.58
CA LYS A 468 -0.52 -0.32 -40.20
C LYS A 468 0.05 -0.22 -41.61
N ARG A 469 1.25 -0.75 -41.86
CA ARG A 469 1.89 -0.74 -43.19
C ARG A 469 1.14 -1.60 -44.20
N LEU A 470 0.70 -2.79 -43.77
CA LEU A 470 -0.03 -3.72 -44.62
C LEU A 470 -1.46 -3.30 -44.96
N ASN A 471 -2.01 -2.33 -44.20
CA ASN A 471 -3.39 -1.89 -44.32
C ASN A 471 -3.47 -0.35 -44.31
N SER A 472 -2.65 0.31 -45.09
CA SER A 472 -2.59 1.79 -45.19
C SER A 472 -3.91 2.46 -45.57
N ASP A 473 -4.82 1.68 -46.18
CA ASP A 473 -6.16 2.05 -46.60
C ASP A 473 -7.21 2.01 -45.45
N LEU A 474 -6.87 1.44 -44.29
CA LEU A 474 -7.81 1.30 -43.17
C LEU A 474 -7.66 2.40 -42.12
N ASN A 475 -8.81 2.92 -41.65
CA ASN A 475 -8.83 3.84 -40.54
C ASN A 475 -8.87 3.07 -39.18
N PHE A 476 -7.71 2.88 -38.59
CA PHE A 476 -7.53 2.12 -37.36
C PHE A 476 -8.14 2.75 -36.07
N LYS A 477 -8.52 4.03 -36.15
CA LYS A 477 -9.27 4.69 -35.03
C LYS A 477 -10.74 4.25 -35.00
N ARG A 478 -11.23 3.54 -36.05
CA ARG A 478 -12.61 3.09 -36.20
C ARG A 478 -12.68 1.62 -36.62
N LEU A 479 -11.93 0.74 -35.95
CA LEU A 479 -12.04 -0.70 -36.18
C LEU A 479 -13.45 -1.17 -35.76
N LYS A 480 -14.13 -1.86 -36.69
CA LYS A 480 -15.47 -2.44 -36.45
C LYS A 480 -15.39 -3.97 -36.57
N PRO A 481 -16.16 -4.71 -35.73
CA PRO A 481 -16.30 -6.15 -35.93
C PRO A 481 -16.67 -6.51 -37.38
N GLY A 482 -16.03 -7.55 -37.89
CA GLY A 482 -16.20 -7.99 -39.28
C GLY A 482 -15.20 -7.36 -40.27
N MET A 483 -14.47 -6.31 -39.92
CA MET A 483 -13.42 -5.76 -40.80
C MET A 483 -12.28 -6.79 -40.98
N LYS A 484 -11.72 -6.82 -42.20
CA LYS A 484 -10.59 -7.67 -42.55
C LYS A 484 -9.29 -6.88 -42.44
N VAL A 485 -8.35 -7.36 -41.64
CA VAL A 485 -7.02 -6.77 -41.43
C VAL A 485 -5.96 -7.74 -41.93
N LYS A 486 -5.14 -7.34 -42.89
CA LYS A 486 -3.99 -8.11 -43.38
C LYS A 486 -2.92 -8.17 -42.30
N VAL A 487 -2.50 -9.37 -41.89
CA VAL A 487 -1.58 -9.56 -40.76
C VAL A 487 -0.20 -10.00 -41.15
N LYS A 488 -0.07 -10.75 -42.23
CA LYS A 488 1.22 -11.23 -42.78
C LYS A 488 1.13 -11.46 -44.27
N SER A 489 2.19 -11.14 -45.04
CA SER A 489 2.32 -11.56 -46.45
C SER A 489 2.62 -13.05 -46.52
N ILE A 490 1.93 -13.75 -47.42
CA ILE A 490 2.16 -15.17 -47.72
C ILE A 490 2.82 -15.17 -49.09
N GLY A 491 4.07 -14.83 -49.15
CA GLY A 491 4.91 -14.86 -50.33
C GLY A 491 6.16 -15.63 -50.02
#